data_6cc7539de1ed1b75b8c12bebf754dcf7
#
_entry.id   6cc7539de1ed1b75b8c12bebf754dcf7
#
_cell.length_a   1.000
_cell.length_b   1.000
_cell.length_c   1.000
_cell.angle_alpha   90.00
_cell.angle_beta   90.00
_cell.angle_gamma   90.00
#
_symmetry.space_group_name_H-M   'P 1'
#
loop_
_entity.id
_entity.type
_entity.pdbx_description
1 polymer ?
#
loop_
_entity_poly.entity_id
_entity_poly.type
_entity_poly.pdbx_seq_one_letter_code
_entity_poly.pdbx_strand_id
1 'polypeptide(L)'
;MDSNIPVHELIKLCAADSDFFAHTFFPKAMRAISPPFSKQIWGALENPKHRLLNIEVFRGGAKTTRLRIFTAKRIAYGISRTILYVGASESHAVRSVQWLRSQIEPLVGADGQSRPSPFASTFSLRPGRKWQEHEIEIFHGIDAHPIWVLGVGITGNIRGINFDDYRPDLIIVDDALTDENAQTQEQCNKVADLIMGALANSLSQEEPNSKLAMLNTPLNPFDVCSKAKESTEWHTETFGCWTEETQNLPADEQISAWPDMFPTDVLRKRKLDAITDNRYSIFAREMECKLVAAESLSFRPNWLRFYEPDDLPKGMQCVLAIDPVPPPSEAAIKKNLARHDYEAISVVGRLKGEYYLIDYALSKGHNPNWTVAKMFEFGLRYRIMRVVVETVAYQRVLK
;
A
#
# COMPACT_ATOMS: atom_id res chain seq x y z
N MET A 1 -8.13 -35.75 -9.18
CA MET A 1 -9.48 -35.15 -9.34
C MET A 1 -10.39 -36.27 -9.77
N ASP A 2 -11.41 -36.55 -8.97
CA ASP A 2 -12.41 -37.54 -9.35
C ASP A 2 -13.01 -37.18 -10.69
N SER A 3 -12.87 -38.12 -11.66
CA SER A 3 -13.18 -37.94 -13.08
C SER A 3 -14.68 -37.88 -13.41
N ASN A 4 -15.53 -37.42 -12.48
CA ASN A 4 -16.98 -37.62 -12.59
C ASN A 4 -17.82 -36.34 -12.37
N ILE A 5 -17.23 -35.17 -12.17
CA ILE A 5 -18.02 -33.94 -12.01
C ILE A 5 -18.36 -33.38 -13.40
N PRO A 6 -19.65 -33.25 -13.78
CA PRO A 6 -20.04 -32.63 -15.04
C PRO A 6 -19.54 -31.19 -15.12
N VAL A 7 -19.09 -30.77 -16.31
CA VAL A 7 -18.51 -29.42 -16.52
C VAL A 7 -19.40 -28.30 -15.99
N HIS A 8 -20.69 -28.38 -16.18
CA HIS A 8 -21.64 -27.37 -15.70
C HIS A 8 -21.73 -27.28 -14.17
N GLU A 9 -21.56 -28.41 -13.47
CA GLU A 9 -21.49 -28.42 -11.99
C GLU A 9 -20.14 -27.89 -11.50
N LEU A 10 -19.05 -28.27 -12.17
CA LEU A 10 -17.73 -27.71 -11.90
C LEU A 10 -17.73 -26.19 -12.00
N ILE A 11 -18.34 -25.62 -13.06
CA ILE A 11 -18.48 -24.17 -13.27
C ILE A 11 -19.25 -23.56 -12.10
N LYS A 12 -20.37 -24.17 -11.64
CA LYS A 12 -21.16 -23.64 -10.50
C LYS A 12 -20.37 -23.67 -9.19
N LEU A 13 -19.65 -24.76 -8.89
CA LEU A 13 -18.80 -24.85 -7.70
C LEU A 13 -17.69 -23.79 -7.71
N CYS A 14 -17.04 -23.62 -8.85
CA CYS A 14 -16.02 -22.61 -9.05
C CYS A 14 -16.57 -21.18 -8.96
N ALA A 15 -17.82 -20.94 -9.37
CA ALA A 15 -18.46 -19.64 -9.18
C ALA A 15 -18.66 -19.31 -7.70
N ALA A 16 -19.10 -20.29 -6.91
CA ALA A 16 -19.40 -20.14 -5.50
C ALA A 16 -18.17 -20.04 -4.60
N ASP A 17 -17.05 -20.67 -4.99
CA ASP A 17 -15.83 -20.74 -4.17
C ASP A 17 -14.61 -20.40 -5.01
N SER A 18 -13.99 -19.24 -4.73
CA SER A 18 -12.78 -18.77 -5.41
C SER A 18 -11.53 -19.56 -5.05
N ASP A 19 -11.47 -20.12 -3.86
CA ASP A 19 -10.34 -20.98 -3.48
C ASP A 19 -10.39 -22.31 -4.25
N PHE A 20 -11.60 -22.89 -4.36
CA PHE A 20 -11.83 -24.06 -5.20
C PHE A 20 -11.53 -23.77 -6.68
N PHE A 21 -11.96 -22.64 -7.22
CA PHE A 21 -11.61 -22.17 -8.57
C PHE A 21 -10.10 -22.08 -8.76
N ALA A 22 -9.41 -21.46 -7.80
CA ALA A 22 -7.97 -21.28 -7.85
C ALA A 22 -7.20 -22.62 -7.89
N HIS A 23 -7.55 -23.56 -7.02
CA HIS A 23 -6.93 -24.88 -6.98
C HIS A 23 -7.29 -25.74 -8.20
N THR A 24 -8.49 -25.57 -8.75
CA THR A 24 -8.94 -26.33 -9.93
C THR A 24 -8.17 -25.94 -11.19
N PHE A 25 -8.05 -24.65 -11.47
CA PHE A 25 -7.48 -24.18 -12.74
C PHE A 25 -6.02 -23.75 -12.65
N PHE A 26 -5.54 -23.37 -11.47
CA PHE A 26 -4.19 -22.83 -11.26
C PHE A 26 -3.38 -23.56 -10.17
N PRO A 27 -3.34 -24.92 -10.17
CA PRO A 27 -2.68 -25.69 -9.10
C PRO A 27 -1.18 -25.37 -8.98
N LYS A 28 -0.54 -24.94 -10.08
CA LYS A 28 0.87 -24.51 -10.05
C LYS A 28 1.09 -23.21 -9.28
N ALA A 29 0.09 -22.34 -9.22
CA ALA A 29 0.11 -21.10 -8.45
C ALA A 29 -0.32 -21.30 -7.00
N MET A 30 -1.15 -22.34 -6.74
CA MET A 30 -1.72 -22.69 -5.43
C MET A 30 -1.05 -23.94 -4.83
N ARG A 31 0.28 -23.88 -4.66
CA ARG A 31 1.08 -25.04 -4.20
C ARG A 31 0.94 -25.32 -2.70
N ALA A 32 0.73 -24.28 -1.91
CA ALA A 32 0.54 -24.38 -0.48
C ALA A 32 -0.96 -24.40 -0.14
N ILE A 33 -1.31 -25.00 0.99
CA ILE A 33 -2.67 -24.95 1.52
C ILE A 33 -3.04 -23.48 1.76
N SER A 34 -4.23 -23.10 1.32
CA SER A 34 -4.72 -21.72 1.50
C SER A 34 -4.91 -21.41 2.98
N PRO A 35 -4.32 -20.32 3.48
CA PRO A 35 -4.49 -19.90 4.87
C PRO A 35 -5.93 -19.42 5.13
N PRO A 36 -6.41 -19.44 6.39
CA PRO A 36 -7.77 -19.00 6.74
C PRO A 36 -8.14 -17.61 6.21
N PHE A 37 -7.20 -16.65 6.25
CA PHE A 37 -7.43 -15.29 5.75
C PHE A 37 -7.65 -15.22 4.22
N SER A 38 -7.33 -16.28 3.46
CA SER A 38 -7.66 -16.35 2.03
C SER A 38 -9.14 -16.20 1.76
N LYS A 39 -10.00 -16.81 2.60
CA LYS A 39 -11.46 -16.70 2.45
C LYS A 39 -11.94 -15.27 2.65
N GLN A 40 -11.35 -14.54 3.58
CA GLN A 40 -11.66 -13.13 3.83
C GLN A 40 -11.25 -12.28 2.63
N ILE A 41 -10.02 -12.48 2.09
CA ILE A 41 -9.57 -11.78 0.88
C ILE A 41 -10.50 -12.07 -0.31
N TRP A 42 -10.85 -13.33 -0.56
CA TRP A 42 -11.79 -13.68 -1.62
C TRP A 42 -13.16 -13.03 -1.40
N GLY A 43 -13.66 -13.08 -0.16
CA GLY A 43 -14.92 -12.44 0.21
C GLY A 43 -14.92 -10.93 -0.05
N ALA A 44 -13.84 -10.23 0.31
CA ALA A 44 -13.69 -8.80 0.06
C ALA A 44 -13.61 -8.48 -1.45
N LEU A 45 -12.81 -9.26 -2.21
CA LEU A 45 -12.67 -9.09 -3.65
C LEU A 45 -13.98 -9.34 -4.40
N GLU A 46 -14.77 -10.30 -3.99
CA GLU A 46 -16.02 -10.68 -4.67
C GLU A 46 -17.24 -9.88 -4.21
N ASN A 47 -17.18 -9.21 -3.06
CA ASN A 47 -18.30 -8.45 -2.54
C ASN A 47 -18.64 -7.26 -3.47
N PRO A 48 -19.84 -7.23 -4.08
CA PRO A 48 -20.22 -6.17 -5.01
C PRO A 48 -20.35 -4.80 -4.33
N LYS A 49 -20.51 -4.75 -3.01
CA LYS A 49 -20.58 -3.50 -2.24
C LYS A 49 -19.22 -2.81 -2.11
N HIS A 50 -18.12 -3.56 -2.22
CA HIS A 50 -16.77 -3.02 -2.11
C HIS A 50 -16.27 -2.58 -3.49
N ARG A 51 -16.74 -1.42 -3.94
CA ARG A 51 -16.35 -0.87 -5.23
C ARG A 51 -14.90 -0.38 -5.25
N LEU A 52 -14.48 0.32 -4.19
CA LEU A 52 -13.11 0.75 -3.95
C LEU A 52 -12.55 -0.07 -2.78
N LEU A 53 -11.56 -0.89 -3.06
CA LEU A 53 -11.05 -1.89 -2.13
C LEU A 53 -9.55 -1.74 -1.95
N ASN A 54 -9.11 -1.59 -0.69
CA ASN A 54 -7.73 -1.67 -0.26
C ASN A 54 -7.55 -2.91 0.61
N ILE A 55 -6.67 -3.82 0.21
CA ILE A 55 -6.28 -4.96 1.04
C ILE A 55 -4.79 -4.89 1.30
N GLU A 56 -4.43 -4.78 2.57
CA GLU A 56 -3.04 -4.84 3.00
C GLU A 56 -2.70 -6.27 3.39
N VAL A 57 -1.67 -6.81 2.79
CA VAL A 57 -1.20 -8.16 3.08
C VAL A 57 0.31 -8.15 3.27
N PHE A 58 0.78 -8.88 4.25
CA PHE A 58 2.20 -9.00 4.52
C PHE A 58 2.99 -9.54 3.32
N ARG A 59 4.30 -9.28 3.31
CA ARG A 59 5.18 -9.71 2.22
C ARG A 59 5.25 -11.23 2.12
N GLY A 60 5.03 -11.76 0.91
CA GLY A 60 4.91 -13.21 0.68
C GLY A 60 3.51 -13.78 0.93
N GLY A 61 2.54 -12.96 1.35
CA GLY A 61 1.14 -13.37 1.54
C GLY A 61 0.34 -13.60 0.25
N ALA A 62 1.01 -13.82 -0.89
CA ALA A 62 0.44 -14.18 -2.20
C ALA A 62 -0.53 -13.14 -2.82
N LYS A 63 -0.27 -11.84 -2.62
CA LYS A 63 -1.05 -10.72 -3.19
C LYS A 63 -1.26 -10.86 -4.70
N THR A 64 -0.16 -10.78 -5.45
CA THR A 64 -0.17 -10.86 -6.92
C THR A 64 -0.85 -12.11 -7.45
N THR A 65 -0.63 -13.26 -6.82
CA THR A 65 -1.27 -14.52 -7.20
C THR A 65 -2.79 -14.43 -7.09
N ARG A 66 -3.30 -13.90 -5.96
CA ARG A 66 -4.74 -13.73 -5.77
C ARG A 66 -5.36 -12.74 -6.74
N LEU A 67 -4.70 -11.62 -6.99
CA LEU A 67 -5.19 -10.63 -7.96
C LEU A 67 -5.26 -11.20 -9.38
N ARG A 68 -4.25 -11.96 -9.81
CA ARG A 68 -4.24 -12.65 -11.10
C ARG A 68 -5.38 -13.65 -11.22
N ILE A 69 -5.59 -14.48 -10.19
CA ILE A 69 -6.67 -15.47 -10.15
C ILE A 69 -8.04 -14.79 -10.10
N PHE A 70 -8.19 -13.73 -9.31
CA PHE A 70 -9.42 -12.94 -9.28
C PHE A 70 -9.75 -12.34 -10.66
N THR A 71 -8.75 -11.78 -11.33
CA THR A 71 -8.90 -11.26 -12.69
C THR A 71 -9.29 -12.37 -13.66
N ALA A 72 -8.63 -13.54 -13.61
CA ALA A 72 -8.96 -14.70 -14.42
C ALA A 72 -10.41 -15.19 -14.17
N LYS A 73 -10.87 -15.20 -12.91
CA LYS A 73 -12.25 -15.55 -12.57
C LYS A 73 -13.24 -14.57 -13.16
N ARG A 74 -12.99 -13.26 -13.09
CA ARG A 74 -13.87 -12.25 -13.70
C ARG A 74 -13.93 -12.38 -15.22
N ILE A 75 -12.83 -12.72 -15.86
CA ILE A 75 -12.77 -13.05 -17.30
C ILE A 75 -13.59 -14.32 -17.59
N ALA A 76 -13.38 -15.39 -16.83
CA ALA A 76 -14.02 -16.69 -17.02
C ALA A 76 -15.56 -16.60 -16.95
N TYR A 77 -16.09 -15.76 -16.07
CA TYR A 77 -17.52 -15.58 -15.89
C TYR A 77 -18.10 -14.36 -16.66
N GLY A 78 -17.28 -13.71 -17.50
CA GLY A 78 -17.72 -12.56 -18.30
C GLY A 78 -18.19 -11.35 -17.45
N ILE A 79 -17.67 -11.24 -16.21
CA ILE A 79 -18.05 -10.17 -15.26
C ILE A 79 -17.36 -8.85 -15.64
N SER A 80 -16.16 -8.91 -16.20
CA SER A 80 -15.38 -7.74 -16.60
C SER A 80 -15.04 -7.82 -18.08
N ARG A 81 -15.12 -6.67 -18.76
CA ARG A 81 -14.79 -6.52 -20.18
C ARG A 81 -13.60 -5.61 -20.44
N THR A 82 -13.41 -4.61 -19.61
CA THR A 82 -12.34 -3.62 -19.77
C THR A 82 -11.50 -3.59 -18.50
N ILE A 83 -10.36 -4.26 -18.54
CA ILE A 83 -9.52 -4.53 -17.38
C ILE A 83 -8.22 -3.76 -17.48
N LEU A 84 -7.94 -2.93 -16.47
CA LEU A 84 -6.67 -2.23 -16.34
C LEU A 84 -5.86 -2.84 -15.19
N TYR A 85 -4.65 -3.32 -15.51
CA TYR A 85 -3.72 -3.87 -14.54
C TYR A 85 -2.59 -2.86 -14.29
N VAL A 86 -2.51 -2.32 -13.08
CA VAL A 86 -1.55 -1.28 -12.69
C VAL A 86 -0.52 -1.86 -11.73
N GLY A 87 0.76 -1.76 -12.07
CA GLY A 87 1.88 -2.14 -11.22
C GLY A 87 2.76 -0.96 -10.84
N ALA A 88 3.73 -1.17 -9.95
CA ALA A 88 4.73 -0.16 -9.61
C ALA A 88 5.50 0.34 -10.84
N SER A 89 5.72 -0.53 -11.82
CA SER A 89 6.29 -0.23 -13.12
C SER A 89 5.51 -0.96 -14.22
N GLU A 90 5.68 -0.52 -15.47
CA GLU A 90 5.10 -1.21 -16.62
C GLU A 90 5.51 -2.69 -16.68
N SER A 91 6.80 -2.98 -16.47
CA SER A 91 7.31 -4.35 -16.48
C SER A 91 6.66 -5.23 -15.39
N HIS A 92 6.23 -4.64 -14.27
CA HIS A 92 5.52 -5.37 -13.21
C HIS A 92 4.09 -5.71 -13.64
N ALA A 93 3.37 -4.77 -14.23
CA ALA A 93 2.03 -4.99 -14.77
C ALA A 93 2.05 -6.00 -15.93
N VAL A 94 2.99 -5.85 -16.85
CA VAL A 94 3.18 -6.76 -18.01
C VAL A 94 3.33 -8.22 -17.58
N ARG A 95 4.07 -8.52 -16.50
CA ARG A 95 4.18 -9.91 -15.99
C ARG A 95 2.82 -10.50 -15.60
N SER A 96 1.89 -9.70 -15.13
CA SER A 96 0.55 -10.17 -14.77
C SER A 96 -0.33 -10.38 -16.00
N VAL A 97 -0.21 -9.51 -17.00
CA VAL A 97 -0.87 -9.71 -18.31
C VAL A 97 -0.32 -10.95 -19.02
N GLN A 98 1.00 -11.14 -19.05
CA GLN A 98 1.65 -12.34 -19.61
C GLN A 98 1.22 -13.62 -18.87
N TRP A 99 1.06 -13.56 -17.52
CA TRP A 99 0.53 -14.69 -16.77
C TRP A 99 -0.90 -15.04 -17.22
N LEU A 100 -1.81 -14.05 -17.32
CA LEU A 100 -3.17 -14.25 -17.84
C LEU A 100 -3.15 -14.83 -19.26
N ARG A 101 -2.33 -14.27 -20.13
CA ARG A 101 -2.12 -14.73 -21.49
C ARG A 101 -1.72 -16.22 -21.52
N SER A 102 -0.74 -16.62 -20.68
CA SER A 102 -0.26 -18.00 -20.62
C SER A 102 -1.32 -19.01 -20.14
N GLN A 103 -2.36 -18.56 -19.41
CA GLN A 103 -3.46 -19.44 -19.00
C GLN A 103 -4.45 -19.72 -20.14
N ILE A 104 -4.45 -18.88 -21.17
CA ILE A 104 -5.39 -18.97 -22.31
C ILE A 104 -4.71 -19.58 -23.53
N GLU A 105 -3.41 -19.37 -23.69
CA GLU A 105 -2.63 -19.96 -24.79
C GLU A 105 -2.73 -21.48 -24.82
N PRO A 106 -2.78 -22.07 -26.02
CA PRO A 106 -2.78 -23.52 -26.13
C PRO A 106 -1.51 -24.14 -25.56
N LEU A 107 -1.67 -25.26 -24.89
CA LEU A 107 -0.58 -26.04 -24.33
C LEU A 107 -0.06 -27.03 -25.40
N VAL A 108 1.25 -27.06 -25.63
CA VAL A 108 1.88 -28.05 -26.50
C VAL A 108 2.21 -29.28 -25.65
N GLY A 109 1.58 -30.41 -25.99
CA GLY A 109 1.83 -31.69 -25.33
C GLY A 109 3.19 -32.29 -25.74
N ALA A 110 3.60 -33.34 -25.02
CA ALA A 110 4.82 -34.11 -25.34
C ALA A 110 4.76 -34.76 -26.74
N ASP A 111 3.56 -34.93 -27.29
CA ASP A 111 3.29 -35.42 -28.63
C ASP A 111 3.39 -34.33 -29.71
N GLY A 112 3.78 -33.10 -29.35
CA GLY A 112 3.85 -31.94 -30.23
C GLY A 112 2.49 -31.36 -30.63
N GLN A 113 1.37 -31.93 -30.16
CA GLN A 113 0.05 -31.40 -30.47
C GLN A 113 -0.32 -30.23 -29.54
N SER A 114 -0.94 -29.21 -30.15
CA SER A 114 -1.45 -28.04 -29.45
C SER A 114 -2.89 -28.29 -29.00
N ARG A 115 -3.17 -28.09 -27.71
CA ARG A 115 -4.49 -28.27 -27.10
C ARG A 115 -4.85 -27.03 -26.27
N PRO A 116 -6.14 -26.60 -26.25
CA PRO A 116 -6.56 -25.53 -25.35
C PRO A 116 -6.20 -25.87 -23.91
N SER A 117 -5.82 -24.86 -23.11
CA SER A 117 -5.64 -25.06 -21.67
C SER A 117 -6.96 -25.51 -21.04
N PRO A 118 -6.96 -26.27 -19.93
CA PRO A 118 -8.19 -26.65 -19.23
C PRO A 118 -9.04 -25.45 -18.86
N PHE A 119 -8.42 -24.37 -18.43
CA PHE A 119 -9.08 -23.11 -18.10
C PHE A 119 -9.77 -22.51 -19.35
N ALA A 120 -9.04 -22.32 -20.44
CA ALA A 120 -9.59 -21.74 -21.66
C ALA A 120 -10.70 -22.62 -22.27
N SER A 121 -10.51 -23.95 -22.26
CA SER A 121 -11.50 -24.90 -22.75
C SER A 121 -12.80 -24.87 -21.95
N THR A 122 -12.72 -24.87 -20.61
CA THR A 122 -13.90 -24.89 -19.73
C THR A 122 -14.77 -23.65 -19.90
N PHE A 123 -14.16 -22.48 -20.07
CA PHE A 123 -14.86 -21.20 -20.18
C PHE A 123 -14.93 -20.67 -21.64
N SER A 124 -14.57 -21.49 -22.62
CA SER A 124 -14.59 -21.13 -24.06
C SER A 124 -13.85 -19.82 -24.36
N LEU A 125 -12.69 -19.64 -23.73
CA LEU A 125 -11.83 -18.48 -23.93
C LEU A 125 -10.91 -18.68 -25.12
N ARG A 126 -10.73 -17.63 -25.91
CA ARG A 126 -9.86 -17.64 -27.09
C ARG A 126 -9.08 -16.33 -27.23
N PRO A 127 -7.82 -16.37 -27.73
CA PRO A 127 -7.09 -15.16 -28.09
C PRO A 127 -7.86 -14.29 -29.09
N GLY A 128 -7.82 -12.97 -28.88
CA GLY A 128 -8.36 -11.97 -29.79
C GLY A 128 -7.30 -11.50 -30.81
N ARG A 129 -7.58 -10.35 -31.44
CA ARG A 129 -6.70 -9.76 -32.44
C ARG A 129 -5.43 -9.16 -31.84
N LYS A 130 -5.58 -8.46 -30.69
CA LYS A 130 -4.43 -7.94 -29.94
C LYS A 130 -3.98 -9.03 -28.96
N TRP A 131 -2.73 -9.48 -29.13
CA TRP A 131 -2.15 -10.53 -28.30
C TRP A 131 -0.69 -10.20 -28.00
N GLN A 132 -0.49 -9.01 -27.38
CA GLN A 132 0.82 -8.45 -27.06
C GLN A 132 1.21 -8.76 -25.62
N GLU A 133 2.41 -8.38 -25.19
CA GLU A 133 2.88 -8.62 -23.84
C GLU A 133 2.16 -7.80 -22.79
N HIS A 134 1.82 -6.55 -23.11
CA HIS A 134 1.18 -5.59 -22.21
C HIS A 134 -0.31 -5.41 -22.48
N GLU A 135 -0.81 -5.87 -23.66
CA GLU A 135 -2.18 -5.66 -24.09
C GLU A 135 -2.72 -6.91 -24.79
N ILE A 136 -3.83 -7.44 -24.28
CA ILE A 136 -4.47 -8.62 -24.84
C ILE A 136 -5.99 -8.44 -24.97
N GLU A 137 -6.54 -9.04 -26.02
CA GLU A 137 -7.98 -9.23 -26.23
C GLU A 137 -8.33 -10.71 -26.08
N ILE A 138 -9.43 -10.99 -25.38
CA ILE A 138 -9.88 -12.35 -25.10
C ILE A 138 -11.34 -12.46 -25.54
N PHE A 139 -11.64 -13.36 -26.45
CA PHE A 139 -13.03 -13.71 -26.77
C PHE A 139 -13.57 -14.72 -25.76
N HIS A 140 -14.79 -14.49 -25.28
CA HIS A 140 -15.51 -15.34 -24.34
C HIS A 140 -16.75 -15.97 -25.01
N GLY A 141 -16.73 -17.28 -25.18
CA GLY A 141 -17.83 -17.98 -25.84
C GLY A 141 -18.07 -17.52 -27.28
N ILE A 142 -19.33 -17.18 -27.60
CA ILE A 142 -19.79 -16.64 -28.88
C ILE A 142 -19.86 -15.10 -28.89
N ASP A 143 -19.46 -14.45 -27.82
CA ASP A 143 -19.53 -12.99 -27.70
C ASP A 143 -18.67 -12.32 -28.80
N ALA A 144 -19.25 -11.36 -29.49
CA ALA A 144 -18.57 -10.64 -30.56
C ALA A 144 -17.61 -9.57 -30.02
N HIS A 145 -17.83 -9.10 -28.78
CA HIS A 145 -16.99 -8.08 -28.15
C HIS A 145 -15.92 -8.75 -27.28
N PRO A 146 -14.64 -8.49 -27.56
CA PRO A 146 -13.56 -9.08 -26.76
C PRO A 146 -13.52 -8.46 -25.35
N ILE A 147 -13.03 -9.23 -24.39
CA ILE A 147 -12.54 -8.72 -23.11
C ILE A 147 -11.16 -8.15 -23.37
N TRP A 148 -10.94 -6.91 -22.96
CA TRP A 148 -9.68 -6.22 -23.12
C TRP A 148 -8.93 -6.12 -21.79
N VAL A 149 -7.63 -6.43 -21.82
CA VAL A 149 -6.74 -6.33 -20.66
C VAL A 149 -5.49 -5.54 -21.03
N LEU A 150 -5.23 -4.46 -20.30
CA LEU A 150 -4.06 -3.60 -20.47
C LEU A 150 -3.24 -3.52 -19.18
N GLY A 151 -1.93 -3.72 -19.30
CA GLY A 151 -0.97 -3.53 -18.21
C GLY A 151 -0.22 -2.21 -18.35
N VAL A 152 -0.21 -1.41 -17.27
CA VAL A 152 0.49 -0.11 -17.23
C VAL A 152 1.24 0.09 -15.91
N GLY A 153 2.30 0.88 -15.92
CA GLY A 153 2.96 1.32 -14.69
C GLY A 153 2.23 2.50 -14.06
N ILE A 154 2.32 2.63 -12.73
CA ILE A 154 1.70 3.73 -11.98
C ILE A 154 2.18 5.12 -12.45
N THR A 155 3.38 5.21 -13.02
CA THR A 155 3.96 6.44 -13.59
C THR A 155 3.60 6.66 -15.05
N GLY A 156 2.89 5.72 -15.67
CA GLY A 156 2.49 5.79 -17.08
C GLY A 156 1.34 6.76 -17.33
N ASN A 157 0.91 6.87 -18.58
CA ASN A 157 -0.24 7.69 -18.96
C ASN A 157 -1.54 6.93 -18.63
N ILE A 158 -2.05 7.12 -17.40
CA ILE A 158 -3.20 6.38 -16.88
C ILE A 158 -4.53 7.12 -17.13
N ARG A 159 -4.46 8.41 -17.47
CA ARG A 159 -5.66 9.23 -17.67
C ARG A 159 -6.26 9.01 -19.06
N GLY A 160 -7.58 8.85 -19.11
CA GLY A 160 -8.32 8.73 -20.38
C GLY A 160 -8.19 7.38 -21.06
N ILE A 161 -7.77 6.32 -20.33
CA ILE A 161 -7.75 4.96 -20.87
C ILE A 161 -9.19 4.49 -21.07
N ASN A 162 -9.52 4.16 -22.30
CA ASN A 162 -10.77 3.53 -22.71
C ASN A 162 -10.48 2.52 -23.82
N PHE A 163 -11.38 1.60 -24.03
CA PHE A 163 -11.37 0.64 -25.12
C PHE A 163 -12.74 0.64 -25.80
N ASP A 164 -12.81 0.97 -27.08
CA ASP A 164 -14.06 1.08 -27.86
C ASP A 164 -15.14 1.91 -27.11
N ASP A 165 -14.74 3.08 -26.59
CA ASP A 165 -15.57 3.99 -25.77
C ASP A 165 -15.99 3.47 -24.38
N TYR A 166 -15.57 2.26 -23.98
CA TYR A 166 -15.82 1.71 -22.65
C TYR A 166 -14.71 2.09 -21.65
N ARG A 167 -15.12 2.55 -20.48
CA ARG A 167 -14.21 2.78 -19.35
C ARG A 167 -13.86 1.47 -18.66
N PRO A 168 -12.71 1.39 -17.97
CA PRO A 168 -12.39 0.22 -17.17
C PRO A 168 -13.50 -0.14 -16.17
N ASP A 169 -13.93 -1.38 -16.18
CA ASP A 169 -14.85 -1.95 -15.20
C ASP A 169 -14.11 -2.75 -14.11
N LEU A 170 -12.84 -3.09 -14.36
CA LEU A 170 -11.94 -3.65 -13.37
C LEU A 170 -10.59 -2.94 -13.42
N ILE A 171 -10.19 -2.33 -12.32
CA ILE A 171 -8.85 -1.78 -12.13
C ILE A 171 -8.18 -2.56 -11.02
N ILE A 172 -7.07 -3.21 -11.35
CA ILE A 172 -6.21 -3.92 -10.39
C ILE A 172 -4.99 -3.06 -10.13
N VAL A 173 -4.70 -2.78 -8.86
CA VAL A 173 -3.47 -2.12 -8.42
C VAL A 173 -2.66 -3.10 -7.59
N ASP A 174 -1.58 -3.60 -8.19
CA ASP A 174 -0.76 -4.67 -7.62
C ASP A 174 0.61 -4.13 -7.20
N ASP A 175 0.80 -4.04 -5.89
CA ASP A 175 2.07 -3.66 -5.25
C ASP A 175 2.65 -2.35 -5.84
N ALA A 176 1.79 -1.32 -5.97
CA ALA A 176 2.14 -0.03 -6.59
C ALA A 176 3.08 0.83 -5.73
N LEU A 177 3.19 0.54 -4.43
CA LEU A 177 4.10 1.19 -3.52
C LEU A 177 5.49 0.56 -3.59
N THR A 178 6.52 1.40 -3.68
CA THR A 178 7.94 1.02 -3.64
C THR A 178 8.68 1.91 -2.67
N ASP A 179 9.86 1.48 -2.21
CA ASP A 179 10.72 2.33 -1.38
C ASP A 179 11.06 3.65 -2.08
N GLU A 180 11.09 3.69 -3.42
CA GLU A 180 11.38 4.91 -4.19
C GLU A 180 10.21 5.91 -4.22
N ASN A 181 8.96 5.42 -4.33
CA ASN A 181 7.77 6.27 -4.48
C ASN A 181 7.01 6.53 -3.17
N ALA A 182 7.49 5.98 -2.05
CA ALA A 182 6.89 6.12 -0.73
C ALA A 182 7.86 6.68 0.34
N GLN A 183 9.00 7.27 -0.05
CA GLN A 183 9.99 7.82 0.89
C GLN A 183 9.53 9.12 1.53
N THR A 184 8.95 10.01 0.75
CA THR A 184 8.54 11.33 1.21
C THR A 184 7.02 11.51 1.14
N GLN A 185 6.49 12.38 1.99
CA GLN A 185 5.06 12.71 1.96
C GLN A 185 4.60 13.21 0.58
N GLU A 186 5.44 13.95 -0.14
CA GLU A 186 5.11 14.45 -1.48
C GLU A 186 4.98 13.29 -2.49
N GLN A 187 5.88 12.31 -2.44
CA GLN A 187 5.81 11.11 -3.28
C GLN A 187 4.57 10.29 -2.95
N CYS A 188 4.30 10.05 -1.67
CA CYS A 188 3.09 9.38 -1.21
C CYS A 188 1.81 10.06 -1.69
N ASN A 189 1.76 11.41 -1.60
CA ASN A 189 0.63 12.20 -2.10
C ASN A 189 0.44 12.02 -3.61
N LYS A 190 1.50 12.05 -4.41
CA LYS A 190 1.41 11.83 -5.86
C LYS A 190 0.82 10.48 -6.21
N VAL A 191 1.27 9.41 -5.55
CA VAL A 191 0.72 8.05 -5.76
C VAL A 191 -0.74 7.98 -5.33
N ALA A 192 -1.09 8.57 -4.19
CA ALA A 192 -2.46 8.60 -3.71
C ALA A 192 -3.38 9.40 -4.66
N ASP A 193 -2.96 10.55 -5.16
CA ASP A 193 -3.72 11.37 -6.13
C ASP A 193 -3.94 10.61 -7.45
N LEU A 194 -2.99 9.78 -7.87
CA LEU A 194 -3.16 8.94 -9.05
C LEU A 194 -4.17 7.81 -8.79
N ILE A 195 -4.06 7.10 -7.69
CA ILE A 195 -4.92 5.94 -7.40
C ILE A 195 -6.32 6.39 -6.96
N MET A 196 -6.42 7.22 -5.93
CA MET A 196 -7.70 7.62 -5.36
C MET A 196 -8.39 8.71 -6.19
N GLY A 197 -7.62 9.51 -6.92
CA GLY A 197 -8.13 10.55 -7.81
C GLY A 197 -8.33 10.02 -9.24
N ALA A 198 -7.25 9.86 -10.00
CA ALA A 198 -7.33 9.58 -11.43
C ALA A 198 -7.92 8.19 -11.75
N LEU A 199 -7.40 7.12 -11.13
CA LEU A 199 -7.87 5.75 -11.40
C LEU A 199 -9.28 5.50 -10.87
N ALA A 200 -9.58 5.89 -9.64
CA ALA A 200 -10.92 5.70 -9.07
C ALA A 200 -12.00 6.43 -9.90
N ASN A 201 -11.70 7.63 -10.40
CA ASN A 201 -12.62 8.38 -11.27
C ASN A 201 -12.68 7.88 -12.72
N SER A 202 -11.71 7.08 -13.18
CA SER A 202 -11.75 6.45 -14.50
C SER A 202 -12.60 5.18 -14.52
N LEU A 203 -12.92 4.62 -13.35
CA LEU A 203 -13.72 3.41 -13.21
C LEU A 203 -15.13 3.62 -13.79
N SER A 204 -15.62 2.65 -14.57
CA SER A 204 -16.96 2.71 -15.19
C SER A 204 -18.05 2.96 -14.15
N GLN A 205 -18.96 3.90 -14.44
CA GLN A 205 -20.10 4.20 -13.61
C GLN A 205 -21.36 3.41 -14.05
N GLU A 206 -21.35 2.90 -15.27
CA GLU A 206 -22.47 2.21 -15.90
C GLU A 206 -22.49 0.73 -15.54
N GLU A 207 -21.31 0.15 -15.28
CA GLU A 207 -21.20 -1.26 -14.94
C GLU A 207 -21.38 -1.50 -13.43
N PRO A 208 -22.42 -2.25 -13.02
CA PRO A 208 -22.78 -2.42 -11.61
C PRO A 208 -21.71 -3.18 -10.80
N ASN A 209 -20.91 -4.00 -11.47
CA ASN A 209 -19.84 -4.80 -10.88
C ASN A 209 -18.46 -4.15 -11.01
N SER A 210 -18.42 -2.87 -11.41
CA SER A 210 -17.13 -2.17 -11.56
C SER A 210 -16.39 -2.07 -10.24
N LYS A 211 -15.06 -2.34 -10.27
CA LYS A 211 -14.24 -2.44 -9.07
C LYS A 211 -12.84 -1.94 -9.30
N LEU A 212 -12.32 -1.18 -8.35
CA LEU A 212 -10.89 -0.95 -8.16
C LEU A 212 -10.43 -1.75 -6.95
N ALA A 213 -9.56 -2.71 -7.18
CA ALA A 213 -8.97 -3.55 -6.12
C ALA A 213 -7.47 -3.29 -6.02
N MET A 214 -7.04 -2.80 -4.88
CA MET A 214 -5.64 -2.51 -4.57
C MET A 214 -5.15 -3.49 -3.50
N LEU A 215 -4.07 -4.22 -3.79
CA LEU A 215 -3.39 -5.07 -2.82
C LEU A 215 -1.93 -4.61 -2.68
N ASN A 216 -1.60 -4.09 -1.51
CA ASN A 216 -0.28 -3.56 -1.21
C ASN A 216 0.22 -4.02 0.17
N THR A 217 1.50 -3.77 0.44
CA THR A 217 2.05 -3.70 1.78
C THR A 217 2.22 -2.22 2.13
N PRO A 218 1.74 -1.71 3.29
CA PRO A 218 1.91 -0.31 3.66
C PRO A 218 3.40 -0.01 3.89
N LEU A 219 3.88 1.15 3.40
CA LEU A 219 5.28 1.54 3.49
C LEU A 219 5.51 2.80 4.31
N ASN A 220 4.53 3.70 4.35
CA ASN A 220 4.67 5.03 4.95
C ASN A 220 3.33 5.50 5.54
N PRO A 221 3.30 6.20 6.69
CA PRO A 221 2.07 6.75 7.27
C PRO A 221 1.26 7.69 6.36
N PHE A 222 1.89 8.23 5.31
CA PHE A 222 1.26 9.14 4.34
C PHE A 222 0.93 8.46 3.01
N ASP A 223 1.13 7.16 2.89
CA ASP A 223 0.89 6.44 1.65
C ASP A 223 -0.61 6.24 1.34
N VAL A 224 -0.88 5.70 0.16
CA VAL A 224 -2.25 5.47 -0.30
C VAL A 224 -3.01 4.45 0.57
N CYS A 225 -2.32 3.48 1.18
CA CYS A 225 -2.95 2.51 2.07
C CYS A 225 -3.49 3.18 3.32
N SER A 226 -2.66 4.04 3.95
CA SER A 226 -3.04 4.83 5.13
C SER A 226 -4.21 5.76 4.83
N LYS A 227 -4.18 6.45 3.67
CA LYS A 227 -5.29 7.32 3.24
C LYS A 227 -6.58 6.55 2.92
N ALA A 228 -6.47 5.37 2.34
CA ALA A 228 -7.62 4.51 2.08
C ALA A 228 -8.30 4.04 3.38
N LYS A 229 -7.53 3.79 4.44
CA LYS A 229 -8.08 3.47 5.78
C LYS A 229 -8.89 4.61 6.39
N GLU A 230 -8.48 5.85 6.13
CA GLU A 230 -9.17 7.05 6.63
C GLU A 230 -10.40 7.44 5.79
N SER A 231 -10.50 6.90 4.58
CA SER A 231 -11.58 7.22 3.65
C SER A 231 -12.84 6.39 3.92
N THR A 232 -14.00 7.03 3.94
CA THR A 232 -15.31 6.35 4.06
C THR A 232 -15.75 5.64 2.77
N GLU A 233 -15.14 5.95 1.63
CA GLU A 233 -15.46 5.36 0.33
C GLU A 233 -14.71 4.04 0.08
N TRP A 234 -13.58 3.85 0.77
CA TRP A 234 -12.72 2.69 0.60
C TRP A 234 -13.00 1.65 1.67
N HIS A 235 -13.28 0.42 1.25
CA HIS A 235 -13.26 -0.71 2.17
C HIS A 235 -11.81 -1.19 2.35
N THR A 236 -11.34 -1.25 3.60
CA THR A 236 -9.97 -1.66 3.90
C THR A 236 -9.93 -2.86 4.83
N GLU A 237 -9.14 -3.86 4.47
CA GLU A 237 -8.78 -5.01 5.31
C GLU A 237 -7.27 -5.15 5.41
N THR A 238 -6.79 -5.61 6.57
CA THR A 238 -5.35 -5.74 6.84
C THR A 238 -5.04 -7.14 7.37
N PHE A 239 -4.12 -7.83 6.72
CA PHE A 239 -3.69 -9.18 7.06
C PHE A 239 -2.19 -9.21 7.32
N GLY A 240 -1.79 -9.25 8.59
CA GLY A 240 -0.42 -9.51 9.03
C GLY A 240 -0.06 -10.99 9.00
N CYS A 241 1.20 -11.29 9.32
CA CYS A 241 1.69 -12.67 9.33
C CYS A 241 1.25 -13.49 10.56
N TRP A 242 0.62 -12.86 11.56
CA TRP A 242 0.10 -13.51 12.76
C TRP A 242 -1.42 -13.68 12.68
N THR A 243 -1.95 -14.70 13.35
CA THR A 243 -3.40 -14.84 13.44
C THR A 243 -4.02 -13.64 14.18
N GLU A 244 -5.28 -13.33 13.88
CA GLU A 244 -5.99 -12.19 14.47
C GLU A 244 -6.03 -12.28 16.00
N GLU A 245 -6.20 -13.49 16.53
CA GLU A 245 -6.30 -13.74 17.97
C GLU A 245 -4.95 -13.52 18.69
N THR A 246 -3.83 -13.76 17.99
CA THR A 246 -2.50 -13.75 18.63
C THR A 246 -1.62 -12.56 18.24
N GLN A 247 -1.99 -11.77 17.24
CA GLN A 247 -1.15 -10.69 16.71
C GLN A 247 -0.74 -9.62 17.74
N ASN A 248 -1.49 -9.48 18.83
CA ASN A 248 -1.24 -8.50 19.89
C ASN A 248 -0.68 -9.14 21.17
N LEU A 249 -0.43 -10.46 21.16
CA LEU A 249 0.18 -11.19 22.28
C LEU A 249 1.71 -11.02 22.27
N PRO A 250 2.40 -11.37 23.37
CA PRO A 250 3.86 -11.47 23.40
C PRO A 250 4.40 -12.35 22.27
N ALA A 251 5.63 -12.07 21.83
CA ALA A 251 6.21 -12.69 20.63
C ALA A 251 6.26 -14.23 20.70
N ASP A 252 6.42 -14.81 21.89
CA ASP A 252 6.44 -16.24 22.15
C ASP A 252 5.06 -16.91 22.12
N GLU A 253 3.99 -16.12 22.19
CA GLU A 253 2.60 -16.60 22.10
C GLU A 253 1.97 -16.40 20.71
N GLN A 254 2.60 -15.62 19.83
CA GLN A 254 2.09 -15.34 18.48
C GLN A 254 2.11 -16.59 17.60
N ILE A 255 1.05 -16.81 16.82
CA ILE A 255 0.88 -17.95 15.92
C ILE A 255 0.83 -17.43 14.48
N SER A 256 1.54 -18.10 13.57
CA SER A 256 1.54 -17.76 12.16
C SER A 256 0.15 -17.86 11.54
N ALA A 257 -0.25 -16.86 10.77
CA ALA A 257 -1.48 -16.87 9.98
C ALA A 257 -1.41 -17.86 8.78
N TRP A 258 -0.19 -18.27 8.39
CA TRP A 258 0.03 -19.22 7.30
C TRP A 258 1.19 -20.20 7.63
N PRO A 259 0.98 -21.17 8.52
CA PRO A 259 2.04 -22.06 9.01
C PRO A 259 2.75 -22.88 7.94
N ASP A 260 2.04 -23.29 6.87
CA ASP A 260 2.62 -24.09 5.77
C ASP A 260 3.71 -23.33 5.00
N MET A 261 3.55 -22.01 4.84
CA MET A 261 4.52 -21.16 4.14
C MET A 261 5.48 -20.48 5.11
N PHE A 262 5.01 -20.16 6.29
CA PHE A 262 5.74 -19.42 7.32
C PHE A 262 5.56 -20.13 8.67
N PRO A 263 6.35 -21.18 8.96
CA PRO A 263 6.26 -21.86 10.25
C PRO A 263 6.39 -20.88 11.43
N THR A 264 5.57 -21.10 12.46
CA THR A 264 5.42 -20.17 13.59
C THR A 264 6.75 -19.92 14.31
N ASP A 265 7.53 -20.95 14.54
CA ASP A 265 8.85 -20.87 15.19
C ASP A 265 9.86 -20.05 14.35
N VAL A 266 9.83 -20.22 13.04
CA VAL A 266 10.68 -19.45 12.11
C VAL A 266 10.30 -17.96 12.12
N LEU A 267 9.00 -17.66 12.10
CA LEU A 267 8.53 -16.25 12.16
C LEU A 267 8.87 -15.61 13.51
N ARG A 268 8.66 -16.31 14.62
CA ARG A 268 9.03 -15.83 15.95
C ARG A 268 10.52 -15.53 16.04
N LYS A 269 11.35 -16.43 15.54
CA LYS A 269 12.80 -16.22 15.48
C LYS A 269 13.13 -14.97 14.65
N ARG A 270 12.59 -14.84 13.42
CA ARG A 270 12.80 -13.66 12.58
C ARG A 270 12.40 -12.35 13.26
N LYS A 271 11.31 -12.36 14.03
CA LYS A 271 10.88 -11.19 14.81
C LYS A 271 11.88 -10.86 15.92
N LEU A 272 12.31 -11.86 16.69
CA LEU A 272 13.31 -11.68 17.76
C LEU A 272 14.65 -11.19 17.21
N ASP A 273 15.13 -11.77 16.11
CA ASP A 273 16.34 -11.32 15.41
C ASP A 273 16.20 -9.86 14.95
N ALA A 274 15.06 -9.49 14.39
CA ALA A 274 14.79 -8.10 13.98
C ALA A 274 14.76 -7.12 15.17
N ILE A 275 14.25 -7.53 16.32
CA ILE A 275 14.27 -6.73 17.56
C ILE A 275 15.73 -6.57 18.04
N THR A 276 16.49 -7.66 18.10
CA THR A 276 17.90 -7.68 18.55
C THR A 276 18.77 -6.81 17.66
N ASP A 277 18.56 -6.87 16.35
CA ASP A 277 19.30 -6.09 15.35
C ASP A 277 18.82 -4.64 15.20
N ASN A 278 17.87 -4.20 16.00
CA ASN A 278 17.25 -2.86 15.91
C ASN A 278 16.57 -2.60 14.53
N ARG A 279 16.01 -3.63 13.91
CA ARG A 279 15.31 -3.60 12.61
C ARG A 279 13.83 -3.99 12.70
N TYR A 280 13.25 -3.94 13.91
CA TYR A 280 11.87 -4.35 14.11
C TYR A 280 10.87 -3.52 13.29
N SER A 281 11.14 -2.25 13.04
CA SER A 281 10.29 -1.39 12.20
C SER A 281 10.11 -1.96 10.78
N ILE A 282 11.17 -2.56 10.22
CA ILE A 282 11.11 -3.23 8.90
C ILE A 282 10.26 -4.50 9.00
N PHE A 283 10.48 -5.33 10.02
CA PHE A 283 9.68 -6.54 10.23
C PHE A 283 8.19 -6.22 10.43
N ALA A 284 7.89 -5.23 11.26
CA ALA A 284 6.52 -4.79 11.53
C ALA A 284 5.83 -4.30 10.24
N ARG A 285 6.51 -3.51 9.43
CA ARG A 285 6.00 -3.02 8.16
C ARG A 285 5.76 -4.15 7.16
N GLU A 286 6.78 -4.98 6.91
CA GLU A 286 6.74 -6.00 5.86
C GLU A 286 5.92 -7.24 6.25
N MET A 287 5.94 -7.62 7.54
CA MET A 287 5.33 -8.86 7.98
C MET A 287 4.05 -8.66 8.81
N GLU A 288 3.95 -7.57 9.58
CA GLU A 288 2.77 -7.32 10.40
C GLU A 288 1.82 -6.28 9.79
N CYS A 289 2.17 -5.66 8.66
CA CYS A 289 1.46 -4.51 8.05
C CYS A 289 1.25 -3.37 9.05
N LYS A 290 2.21 -3.20 9.99
CA LYS A 290 2.18 -2.17 11.03
C LYS A 290 3.27 -1.14 10.76
N LEU A 291 2.86 0.11 10.63
CA LEU A 291 3.77 1.24 10.52
C LEU A 291 4.18 1.67 11.94
N VAL A 292 5.32 1.21 12.39
CA VAL A 292 5.92 1.64 13.65
C VAL A 292 7.00 2.67 13.36
N ALA A 293 7.11 3.68 14.21
CA ALA A 293 8.18 4.66 14.10
C ALA A 293 9.53 3.93 14.08
N ALA A 294 10.40 4.34 13.16
CA ALA A 294 11.74 3.75 13.08
C ALA A 294 12.42 3.86 14.46
N GLU A 295 12.98 2.75 14.91
CA GLU A 295 13.72 2.70 16.19
C GLU A 295 14.96 3.60 16.18
N SER A 296 15.32 4.11 15.01
CA SER A 296 16.33 5.16 14.79
C SER A 296 15.84 6.58 15.09
N LEU A 297 14.63 6.77 15.58
CA LEU A 297 14.25 8.07 16.14
C LEU A 297 15.20 8.37 17.29
N SER A 298 15.87 9.52 17.20
CA SER A 298 16.76 10.03 18.24
C SER A 298 16.07 10.12 19.61
N PHE A 299 14.73 10.01 19.62
CA PHE A 299 13.88 10.00 20.81
C PHE A 299 12.88 8.84 20.75
N ARG A 300 12.91 7.97 21.79
CA ARG A 300 11.89 6.93 21.97
C ARG A 300 10.75 7.47 22.81
N PRO A 301 9.47 7.21 22.46
CA PRO A 301 8.32 7.71 23.24
C PRO A 301 8.38 7.30 24.71
N ASN A 302 8.92 6.14 25.05
CA ASN A 302 9.09 5.66 26.42
C ASN A 302 10.21 6.37 27.21
N TRP A 303 11.01 7.21 26.57
CA TRP A 303 11.96 8.08 27.25
C TRP A 303 11.32 9.38 27.69
N LEU A 304 10.17 9.76 27.10
CA LEU A 304 9.44 10.95 27.46
C LEU A 304 8.71 10.70 28.80
N ARG A 305 8.98 11.56 29.76
CA ARG A 305 8.26 11.62 31.02
C ARG A 305 7.41 12.87 31.02
N PHE A 306 6.17 12.73 31.42
CA PHE A 306 5.26 13.85 31.57
C PHE A 306 5.33 14.38 33.00
N TYR A 307 5.15 15.67 33.18
CA TYR A 307 5.09 16.36 34.45
C TYR A 307 3.91 17.31 34.46
N GLU A 308 3.36 17.57 35.65
CA GLU A 308 2.37 18.64 35.80
C GLU A 308 3.09 19.98 35.91
N PRO A 309 2.52 21.09 35.39
CA PRO A 309 3.17 22.40 35.39
C PRO A 309 3.65 22.86 36.78
N ASP A 310 2.92 22.49 37.86
CA ASP A 310 3.26 22.81 39.22
C ASP A 310 4.47 22.04 39.79
N ASP A 311 4.77 20.90 39.17
CA ASP A 311 5.93 20.05 39.53
C ASP A 311 7.23 20.51 38.86
N LEU A 312 7.17 21.52 38.00
CA LEU A 312 8.33 21.98 37.26
C LEU A 312 9.38 22.58 38.22
N PRO A 313 10.63 22.05 38.22
CA PRO A 313 11.66 22.54 39.15
C PRO A 313 11.96 24.02 38.95
N LYS A 314 12.00 24.76 40.04
CA LYS A 314 12.37 26.21 40.02
C LYS A 314 13.89 26.37 39.84
N GLY A 315 14.31 27.43 39.19
CA GLY A 315 15.72 27.78 39.05
C GLY A 315 16.47 27.09 37.93
N MET A 316 15.78 26.50 36.94
CA MET A 316 16.39 25.90 35.76
C MET A 316 17.06 26.95 34.90
N GLN A 317 18.14 26.54 34.22
CA GLN A 317 18.73 27.28 33.12
C GLN A 317 17.97 26.94 31.84
N CYS A 318 17.39 27.95 31.20
CA CYS A 318 16.62 27.75 29.98
C CYS A 318 17.39 28.14 28.73
N VAL A 319 17.24 27.37 27.69
CA VAL A 319 17.76 27.61 26.34
C VAL A 319 16.57 27.70 25.40
N LEU A 320 16.60 28.67 24.48
CA LEU A 320 15.65 28.76 23.38
C LEU A 320 16.28 28.08 22.16
N ALA A 321 15.67 27.02 21.68
CA ALA A 321 16.08 26.31 20.49
C ALA A 321 15.11 26.64 19.33
N ILE A 322 15.66 26.99 18.16
CA ILE A 322 14.92 27.38 16.97
C ILE A 322 15.32 26.47 15.82
N ASP A 323 14.32 25.81 15.23
CA ASP A 323 14.42 25.06 14.00
C ASP A 323 13.65 25.83 12.90
N PRO A 324 14.34 26.64 12.08
CA PRO A 324 13.71 27.50 11.11
C PRO A 324 13.46 26.78 9.79
N VAL A 325 12.33 27.11 9.14
CA VAL A 325 12.08 26.68 7.76
C VAL A 325 12.87 27.56 6.78
N PRO A 326 13.67 27.00 5.86
CA PRO A 326 14.37 27.78 4.86
C PRO A 326 13.39 28.51 3.92
N PRO A 327 13.72 29.73 3.44
CA PRO A 327 12.88 30.44 2.49
C PRO A 327 12.69 29.61 1.22
N PRO A 328 11.48 29.59 0.64
CA PRO A 328 11.23 28.85 -0.58
C PRO A 328 12.09 29.42 -1.72
N SER A 329 12.62 28.54 -2.57
CA SER A 329 13.34 28.96 -3.76
C SER A 329 12.39 29.66 -4.76
N GLU A 330 12.90 30.57 -5.61
CA GLU A 330 12.10 31.22 -6.66
C GLU A 330 11.38 30.21 -7.59
N ALA A 331 12.01 29.06 -7.84
CA ALA A 331 11.42 27.97 -8.63
C ALA A 331 10.26 27.28 -7.88
N ALA A 332 10.34 27.18 -6.55
CA ALA A 332 9.26 26.62 -5.72
C ALA A 332 8.07 27.60 -5.63
N ILE A 333 8.34 28.91 -5.56
CA ILE A 333 7.31 29.94 -5.58
C ILE A 333 6.56 29.93 -6.93
N LYS A 334 7.30 29.89 -8.06
CA LYS A 334 6.69 29.85 -9.40
C LYS A 334 5.85 28.60 -9.67
N LYS A 335 6.15 27.48 -9.00
CA LYS A 335 5.42 26.21 -9.14
C LYS A 335 4.33 26.01 -8.09
N ASN A 336 4.06 26.99 -7.24
CA ASN A 336 3.12 26.89 -6.11
C ASN A 336 3.44 25.69 -5.17
N LEU A 337 4.70 25.26 -5.13
CA LEU A 337 5.22 24.19 -4.28
C LEU A 337 5.66 24.81 -2.94
N ALA A 338 4.70 25.34 -2.19
CA ALA A 338 4.96 25.78 -0.83
C ALA A 338 5.31 24.55 0.02
N ARG A 339 6.54 24.45 0.49
CA ARG A 339 6.91 23.50 1.54
C ARG A 339 6.07 23.80 2.76
N HIS A 340 5.31 22.81 3.22
CA HIS A 340 4.46 22.93 4.40
C HIS A 340 5.17 22.46 5.67
N ASP A 341 6.50 22.59 5.76
CA ASP A 341 7.26 22.30 6.96
C ASP A 341 6.92 23.31 8.07
N TYR A 342 7.05 22.88 9.31
CA TYR A 342 6.82 23.72 10.47
C TYR A 342 8.14 24.32 10.96
N GLU A 343 8.15 25.64 11.15
CA GLU A 343 9.14 26.32 11.95
C GLU A 343 8.81 26.08 13.43
N ALA A 344 9.79 25.63 14.20
CA ALA A 344 9.61 25.28 15.60
C ALA A 344 10.50 26.10 16.52
N ILE A 345 9.95 26.60 17.61
CA ILE A 345 10.69 27.25 18.68
C ILE A 345 10.36 26.50 19.98
N SER A 346 11.39 26.11 20.73
CA SER A 346 11.24 25.35 21.97
C SER A 346 12.02 26.01 23.11
N VAL A 347 11.42 26.07 24.30
CA VAL A 347 12.08 26.45 25.54
C VAL A 347 12.46 25.18 26.30
N VAL A 348 13.76 24.93 26.40
CA VAL A 348 14.28 23.73 27.07
C VAL A 348 15.01 24.15 28.34
N GLY A 349 14.56 23.65 29.48
CA GLY A 349 15.21 23.81 30.78
C GLY A 349 16.14 22.64 31.09
N ARG A 350 17.22 22.89 31.82
CA ARG A 350 18.12 21.86 32.32
C ARG A 350 18.32 22.00 33.84
N LEU A 351 18.14 20.91 34.57
CA LEU A 351 18.45 20.84 35.99
C LEU A 351 18.99 19.45 36.36
N LYS A 352 20.11 19.41 37.07
CA LYS A 352 20.74 18.16 37.59
C LYS A 352 20.95 17.06 36.54
N GLY A 353 21.17 17.46 35.24
CA GLY A 353 21.40 16.51 34.15
C GLY A 353 20.11 16.09 33.42
N GLU A 354 18.95 16.44 33.90
CA GLU A 354 17.66 16.20 33.24
C GLU A 354 17.26 17.41 32.38
N TYR A 355 16.55 17.15 31.29
CA TYR A 355 16.04 18.14 30.34
C TYR A 355 14.53 18.19 30.40
N TYR A 356 13.97 19.39 30.38
CA TYR A 356 12.55 19.69 30.46
C TYR A 356 12.13 20.51 29.24
N LEU A 357 11.20 20.02 28.44
CA LEU A 357 10.52 20.84 27.44
C LEU A 357 9.47 21.70 28.16
N ILE A 358 9.75 22.99 28.36
CA ILE A 358 8.94 23.89 29.20
C ILE A 358 7.81 24.49 28.36
N ASP A 359 8.12 24.94 27.15
CA ASP A 359 7.15 25.57 26.25
C ASP A 359 7.61 25.39 24.81
N TYR A 360 6.69 25.48 23.86
CA TYR A 360 7.02 25.44 22.44
C TYR A 360 5.98 26.21 21.61
N ALA A 361 6.38 26.62 20.40
CA ALA A 361 5.50 27.22 19.43
C ALA A 361 5.85 26.71 18.01
N LEU A 362 4.83 26.52 17.21
CA LEU A 362 4.95 26.04 15.82
C LEU A 362 4.30 27.04 14.88
N SER A 363 4.96 27.33 13.75
CA SER A 363 4.40 28.10 12.64
C SER A 363 4.57 27.34 11.34
N LYS A 364 3.55 27.36 10.48
CA LYS A 364 3.62 26.69 9.20
C LYS A 364 4.30 27.58 8.17
N GLY A 365 5.36 27.05 7.55
CA GLY A 365 6.15 27.75 6.54
C GLY A 365 7.12 28.76 7.11
N HIS A 366 7.88 29.42 6.20
CA HIS A 366 8.89 30.41 6.56
C HIS A 366 8.26 31.74 6.99
N ASN A 367 8.42 32.11 8.26
CA ASN A 367 7.88 33.36 8.81
C ASN A 367 8.84 34.03 9.82
N PRO A 368 9.90 34.72 9.33
CA PRO A 368 10.91 35.34 10.19
C PRO A 368 10.36 36.33 11.23
N ASN A 369 9.31 37.10 10.86
CA ASN A 369 8.69 38.07 11.79
C ASN A 369 8.01 37.35 12.96
N TRP A 370 7.36 36.24 12.70
CA TRP A 370 6.76 35.40 13.74
C TRP A 370 7.83 34.84 14.67
N THR A 371 8.94 34.33 14.08
CA THR A 371 10.07 33.75 14.83
C THR A 371 10.63 34.78 15.80
N VAL A 372 10.94 36.00 15.29
CA VAL A 372 11.46 37.10 16.11
C VAL A 372 10.47 37.50 17.21
N ALA A 373 9.18 37.64 16.87
CA ALA A 373 8.15 37.96 17.86
C ALA A 373 8.06 36.94 18.98
N LYS A 374 8.10 35.62 18.64
CA LYS A 374 8.07 34.51 19.60
C LYS A 374 9.35 34.42 20.43
N MET A 375 10.51 34.73 19.88
CA MET A 375 11.76 34.82 20.63
C MET A 375 11.65 35.89 21.74
N PHE A 376 11.13 37.07 21.45
CA PHE A 376 10.92 38.10 22.45
C PHE A 376 9.86 37.70 23.48
N GLU A 377 8.74 37.11 23.06
CA GLU A 377 7.69 36.62 23.96
C GLU A 377 8.24 35.63 24.96
N PHE A 378 8.97 34.61 24.50
CA PHE A 378 9.59 33.62 25.37
C PHE A 378 10.71 34.19 26.23
N GLY A 379 11.49 35.14 25.70
CA GLY A 379 12.51 35.88 26.44
C GLY A 379 11.96 36.69 27.62
N LEU A 380 10.75 37.25 27.48
CA LEU A 380 10.05 37.95 28.56
C LEU A 380 9.44 37.01 29.60
N ARG A 381 9.00 35.82 29.16
CA ARG A 381 8.32 34.83 30.02
C ARG A 381 9.29 33.96 30.80
N TYR A 382 10.40 33.59 30.16
CA TYR A 382 11.37 32.64 30.70
C TYR A 382 12.78 33.27 30.80
N ARG A 383 13.54 32.83 31.81
CA ARG A 383 14.94 33.27 31.94
C ARG A 383 15.83 32.54 30.93
N ILE A 384 15.84 33.02 29.70
CA ILE A 384 16.64 32.43 28.61
C ILE A 384 18.13 32.81 28.78
N MET A 385 18.98 31.80 28.89
CA MET A 385 20.44 31.98 29.02
C MET A 385 21.16 31.97 27.66
N ARG A 386 20.58 31.28 26.67
CA ARG A 386 21.14 31.14 25.33
C ARG A 386 20.04 30.89 24.32
N VAL A 387 20.24 31.43 23.12
CA VAL A 387 19.44 31.10 21.93
C VAL A 387 20.30 30.24 21.02
N VAL A 388 19.77 29.12 20.54
CA VAL A 388 20.40 28.19 19.62
C VAL A 388 19.53 28.11 18.38
N VAL A 389 20.11 28.31 17.20
CA VAL A 389 19.40 28.24 15.92
C VAL A 389 20.07 27.16 15.09
N GLU A 390 19.28 26.29 14.48
CA GLU A 390 19.79 25.31 13.53
C GLU A 390 20.32 26.01 12.27
N THR A 391 21.61 25.77 11.95
CA THR A 391 22.34 26.58 10.95
C THR A 391 22.36 25.95 9.55
N VAL A 392 21.91 24.74 9.38
CA VAL A 392 22.00 23.98 8.11
C VAL A 392 21.25 24.68 6.95
N ALA A 393 20.25 25.51 7.26
CA ALA A 393 19.44 26.22 6.25
C ALA A 393 19.55 27.75 6.28
N TYR A 394 20.10 28.38 7.33
CA TYR A 394 19.89 29.80 7.63
C TYR A 394 21.11 30.70 7.58
N GLN A 395 22.29 30.21 7.20
CA GLN A 395 23.51 31.02 7.14
C GLN A 395 23.45 32.26 6.21
N ARG A 396 22.38 32.43 5.43
CA ARG A 396 22.22 33.54 4.48
C ARG A 396 21.24 34.63 4.89
N VAL A 397 20.47 34.49 5.95
CA VAL A 397 19.36 35.41 6.29
C VAL A 397 19.59 36.17 7.61
N LEU A 398 20.48 35.72 8.47
CA LEU A 398 20.80 36.35 9.74
C LEU A 398 22.20 37.01 9.78
N LYS A 399 22.81 37.27 8.62
CA LYS A 399 23.98 38.12 8.50
C LYS A 399 23.58 39.56 8.20
#